data_364df2aafe42b611af6af507759370e9
#
_entry.id   364df2aafe42b611af6af507759370e9
#
_cell.length_a   1.000
_cell.length_b   1.000
_cell.length_c   1.000
_cell.angle_alpha   90.00
_cell.angle_beta   90.00
_cell.angle_gamma   90.00
#
_symmetry.space_group_name_H-M   'P 1'
#
loop_
_entity.id
_entity.type
_entity.pdbx_description
1 polymer ?
#
loop_
_entity_poly.entity_id
_entity_poly.type
_entity_poly.pdbx_seq_one_letter_code
_entity_poly.pdbx_strand_id
1 'polypeptide(L)'
;MYVGAEFYTYDHLIRGLVDTPQERLSDFLNLKNDTTVVIRNAEIIRLLGRGKTPPIRMPETRMEKHSILFAYPIEQDMTTKSIYRRSFRQVFSVAVIMPNFELVGYLHLTEKLEIHRVLLSRPDDFIPLTEATAVYSLYPAVTISRSTIAFNKNRMILIGEHNSAESPLNAQEGPPKPTEAS
;
A
#
# COMPACT_ATOMS: atom_id res chain seq x y z
N MET A 1 -15.36 17.01 2.75
CA MET A 1 -15.90 15.75 3.36
C MET A 1 -14.76 15.11 4.14
N TYR A 2 -15.03 14.74 5.40
CA TYR A 2 -14.00 14.08 6.22
C TYR A 2 -13.97 12.59 5.93
N VAL A 3 -12.77 12.06 5.69
CA VAL A 3 -12.51 10.64 5.46
C VAL A 3 -11.47 10.18 6.48
N GLY A 4 -11.76 9.07 7.17
CA GLY A 4 -10.78 8.40 8.02
C GLY A 4 -9.72 7.75 7.14
N ALA A 5 -8.44 7.98 7.44
CA ALA A 5 -7.33 7.42 6.67
C ALA A 5 -6.19 6.95 7.56
N GLU A 6 -5.45 5.97 7.06
CA GLU A 6 -4.20 5.50 7.62
C GLU A 6 -3.04 5.78 6.67
N PHE A 7 -1.99 6.38 7.20
CA PHE A 7 -0.77 6.75 6.49
C PHE A 7 0.41 6.03 7.12
N TYR A 8 1.21 5.37 6.32
CA TYR A 8 2.39 4.65 6.76
C TYR A 8 3.66 5.37 6.34
N THR A 9 4.55 5.56 7.30
CA THR A 9 5.92 6.03 7.11
C THR A 9 6.90 4.89 7.36
N TYR A 10 8.19 5.18 7.45
CA TYR A 10 9.25 4.18 7.70
C TYR A 10 9.01 3.36 8.98
N ASP A 11 8.45 3.98 10.02
CA ASP A 11 8.37 3.44 11.37
C ASP A 11 7.10 3.80 12.14
N HIS A 12 6.21 4.61 11.53
CA HIS A 12 4.96 5.04 12.16
C HIS A 12 3.74 4.78 11.26
N LEU A 13 2.65 4.46 11.93
CA LEU A 13 1.28 4.57 11.42
C LEU A 13 0.69 5.88 11.97
N ILE A 14 0.18 6.72 11.09
CA ILE A 14 -0.58 7.91 11.43
C ILE A 14 -2.03 7.66 11.01
N ARG A 15 -2.95 7.69 11.96
CA ARG A 15 -4.39 7.52 11.73
C ARG A 15 -5.11 8.82 12.06
N GLY A 16 -6.08 9.22 11.25
CA GLY A 16 -6.90 10.39 11.55
C GLY A 16 -7.86 10.75 10.44
N LEU A 17 -8.47 11.92 10.55
CA LEU A 17 -9.45 12.44 9.59
C LEU A 17 -8.78 13.43 8.65
N VAL A 18 -8.98 13.26 7.36
CA VAL A 18 -8.57 14.22 6.32
C VAL A 18 -9.79 14.85 5.68
N ASP A 19 -9.74 16.15 5.45
CA ASP A 19 -10.78 16.84 4.68
C ASP A 19 -10.42 16.77 3.20
N THR A 20 -11.15 15.97 2.45
CA THR A 20 -10.90 15.80 1.03
C THR A 20 -12.15 16.15 0.22
N PRO A 21 -12.02 16.99 -0.82
CA PRO A 21 -13.07 17.20 -1.82
C PRO A 21 -13.16 16.05 -2.83
N GLN A 22 -12.17 15.15 -2.84
CA GLN A 22 -12.05 14.05 -3.80
C GLN A 22 -12.77 12.81 -3.28
N GLU A 23 -13.31 12.00 -4.21
CA GLU A 23 -13.96 10.73 -3.89
C GLU A 23 -12.97 9.65 -3.45
N ARG A 24 -11.70 9.77 -3.90
CA ARG A 24 -10.65 8.80 -3.61
C ARG A 24 -9.49 9.46 -2.88
N LEU A 25 -8.97 8.76 -1.89
CA LEU A 25 -7.79 9.22 -1.15
C LEU A 25 -6.56 9.39 -2.07
N SER A 26 -6.35 8.49 -3.04
CA SER A 26 -5.26 8.60 -4.01
C SER A 26 -5.34 9.89 -4.84
N ASP A 27 -6.55 10.28 -5.29
CA ASP A 27 -6.74 11.48 -6.07
C ASP A 27 -6.44 12.74 -5.24
N PHE A 28 -6.87 12.75 -3.97
CA PHE A 28 -6.52 13.79 -3.01
C PHE A 28 -5.01 13.90 -2.78
N LEU A 29 -4.32 12.76 -2.58
CA LEU A 29 -2.87 12.76 -2.37
C LEU A 29 -2.10 13.23 -3.61
N ASN A 30 -2.65 13.04 -4.80
CA ASN A 30 -2.06 13.46 -6.08
C ASN A 30 -2.31 14.93 -6.42
N LEU A 31 -3.10 15.68 -5.63
CA LEU A 31 -3.21 17.14 -5.82
C LEU A 31 -1.86 17.80 -5.64
N LYS A 32 -1.40 18.52 -6.67
CA LYS A 32 -0.07 19.16 -6.70
C LYS A 32 -0.01 20.50 -5.97
N ASN A 33 -1.18 21.06 -5.62
CA ASN A 33 -1.26 22.39 -5.00
C ASN A 33 -0.71 22.41 -3.57
N ASP A 34 -0.77 21.26 -2.88
CA ASP A 34 -0.31 21.13 -1.51
C ASP A 34 0.74 20.03 -1.38
N THR A 35 1.85 20.32 -0.72
CA THR A 35 2.88 19.33 -0.37
C THR A 35 2.56 18.59 0.92
N THR A 36 1.57 19.06 1.67
CA THR A 36 1.20 18.54 2.99
C THR A 36 -0.23 17.99 3.00
N VAL A 37 -0.50 17.15 3.98
CA VAL A 37 -1.84 16.66 4.35
C VAL A 37 -2.15 17.17 5.75
N VAL A 38 -3.29 17.82 5.91
CA VAL A 38 -3.82 18.18 7.24
C VAL A 38 -4.61 16.99 7.79
N ILE A 39 -4.23 16.52 8.96
CA ILE A 39 -4.85 15.38 9.63
C ILE A 39 -5.42 15.85 10.97
N ARG A 40 -6.72 15.64 11.19
CA ARG A 40 -7.42 15.94 12.44
C ARG A 40 -7.59 14.69 13.28
N ASN A 41 -7.60 14.88 14.60
CA ASN A 41 -7.68 13.79 15.58
C ASN A 41 -6.64 12.70 15.30
N ALA A 42 -5.41 13.14 15.02
CA ALA A 42 -4.33 12.27 14.63
C ALA A 42 -3.85 11.40 15.80
N GLU A 43 -3.72 10.10 15.56
CA GLU A 43 -3.02 9.14 16.40
C GLU A 43 -1.75 8.67 15.69
N ILE A 44 -0.58 8.89 16.32
CA ILE A 44 0.72 8.47 15.79
C ILE A 44 1.18 7.26 16.59
N ILE A 45 1.30 6.12 15.92
CA ILE A 45 1.57 4.81 16.49
C ILE A 45 2.89 4.30 15.93
N ARG A 46 3.83 3.90 16.78
CA ARG A 46 5.06 3.23 16.36
C ARG A 46 4.75 1.82 15.85
N LEU A 47 5.29 1.45 14.71
CA LEU A 47 5.10 0.12 14.12
C LEU A 47 5.90 -0.93 14.90
N LEU A 48 7.15 -0.64 15.21
CA LEU A 48 7.99 -1.49 16.03
C LEU A 48 7.61 -1.33 17.50
N GLY A 49 7.27 -2.43 18.15
CA GLY A 49 6.79 -2.42 19.54
C GLY A 49 5.35 -1.90 19.69
N ARG A 50 4.54 -2.05 18.65
CA ARG A 50 3.11 -1.69 18.66
C ARG A 50 2.42 -2.22 19.93
N GLY A 51 1.72 -1.32 20.61
CA GLY A 51 1.03 -1.62 21.88
C GLY A 51 1.89 -1.54 23.15
N LYS A 52 3.22 -1.38 23.04
CA LYS A 52 4.10 -1.19 24.20
C LYS A 52 4.17 0.27 24.68
N THR A 53 3.97 1.22 23.77
CA THR A 53 3.93 2.65 24.07
C THR A 53 2.60 3.23 23.66
N PRO A 54 2.02 4.15 24.46
CA PRO A 54 0.78 4.82 24.08
C PRO A 54 0.99 5.64 22.81
N PRO A 55 -0.05 5.77 21.94
CA PRO A 55 0.02 6.63 20.76
C PRO A 55 0.14 8.10 21.18
N ILE A 56 0.86 8.89 20.37
CA ILE A 56 0.85 10.34 20.47
C ILE A 56 -0.44 10.82 19.80
N ARG A 57 -1.21 11.67 20.48
CA ARG A 57 -2.47 12.22 19.98
C ARG A 57 -2.34 13.71 19.75
N MET A 58 -2.78 14.16 18.56
CA MET A 58 -2.78 15.55 18.16
C MET A 58 -4.16 15.94 17.63
N PRO A 59 -4.77 17.03 18.12
CA PRO A 59 -6.07 17.51 17.62
C PRO A 59 -6.01 17.82 16.11
N GLU A 60 -4.91 18.43 15.67
CA GLU A 60 -4.60 18.70 14.26
C GLU A 60 -3.09 18.66 14.06
N THR A 61 -2.66 18.09 12.94
CA THR A 61 -1.25 18.08 12.52
C THR A 61 -1.14 18.18 11.00
N ARG A 62 0.06 18.52 10.53
CA ARG A 62 0.41 18.53 9.10
C ARG A 62 1.48 17.50 8.85
N MET A 63 1.28 16.71 7.80
CA MET A 63 2.19 15.66 7.37
C MET A 63 2.66 15.95 5.95
N GLU A 64 3.96 15.90 5.72
CA GLU A 64 4.54 16.05 4.39
C GLU A 64 4.20 14.83 3.53
N LYS A 65 3.62 15.03 2.33
CA LYS A 65 3.26 13.96 1.41
C LYS A 65 4.46 13.08 1.02
N HIS A 66 5.64 13.68 0.92
CA HIS A 66 6.86 12.94 0.58
C HIS A 66 7.29 11.95 1.67
N SER A 67 6.84 12.09 2.92
CA SER A 67 7.14 11.14 4.01
C SER A 67 6.22 9.91 4.00
N ILE A 68 5.11 9.96 3.25
CA ILE A 68 4.15 8.87 3.14
C ILE A 68 4.71 7.80 2.21
N LEU A 69 4.82 6.57 2.70
CA LEU A 69 5.12 5.40 1.89
C LEU A 69 3.87 4.91 1.17
N PHE A 70 2.81 4.69 1.92
CA PHE A 70 1.50 4.33 1.38
C PHE A 70 0.39 4.73 2.34
N ALA A 71 -0.83 4.78 1.81
CA ALA A 71 -2.02 5.14 2.56
C ALA A 71 -3.26 4.42 2.04
N TYR A 72 -4.28 4.31 2.89
CA TYR A 72 -5.61 3.84 2.51
C TYR A 72 -6.70 4.46 3.40
N PRO A 73 -7.96 4.54 2.91
CA PRO A 73 -9.08 4.99 3.72
C PRO A 73 -9.54 3.88 4.67
N ILE A 74 -9.94 4.24 5.90
CA ILE A 74 -10.35 3.29 6.94
C ILE A 74 -11.74 2.68 6.62
N GLU A 75 -12.65 3.45 6.00
CA GLU A 75 -14.07 3.12 5.89
C GLU A 75 -14.52 2.66 4.49
N GLN A 76 -13.61 2.32 3.57
CA GLN A 76 -14.00 1.87 2.24
C GLN A 76 -14.14 0.35 2.11
N ASP A 77 -14.87 -0.31 3.02
CA ASP A 77 -15.60 -1.55 2.72
C ASP A 77 -16.98 -1.26 2.09
N MET A 78 -17.25 0.00 1.82
CA MET A 78 -18.44 0.37 1.08
C MET A 78 -18.27 -0.07 -0.37
N THR A 79 -19.07 -1.02 -0.77
CA THR A 79 -19.50 -1.38 -2.12
C THR A 79 -19.78 -0.15 -2.99
N THR A 80 -18.83 0.73 -3.16
CA THR A 80 -18.82 1.59 -4.31
C THR A 80 -18.57 0.63 -5.45
N LYS A 81 -19.67 0.16 -6.06
CA LYS A 81 -19.64 -0.33 -7.43
C LYS A 81 -18.96 0.78 -8.21
N SER A 82 -17.66 0.74 -8.21
CA SER A 82 -16.84 1.53 -9.09
C SER A 82 -17.40 1.22 -10.45
N ILE A 83 -18.11 2.17 -11.02
CA ILE A 83 -18.41 2.20 -12.44
C ILE A 83 -17.03 2.39 -13.05
N TYR A 84 -16.23 1.30 -13.05
CA TYR A 84 -15.04 1.23 -13.85
C TYR A 84 -15.55 1.41 -15.27
N ARG A 85 -15.38 2.61 -15.82
CA ARG A 85 -15.39 2.76 -17.25
C ARG A 85 -14.52 1.62 -17.74
N ARG A 86 -15.09 0.69 -18.52
CA ARG A 86 -14.42 -0.39 -19.20
C ARG A 86 -13.44 0.19 -20.23
N SER A 87 -12.41 0.87 -19.78
CA SER A 87 -11.21 1.04 -20.57
C SER A 87 -10.47 -0.29 -20.46
N PHE A 88 -10.02 -0.83 -21.57
CA PHE A 88 -9.20 -2.04 -21.66
C PHE A 88 -7.94 -1.87 -20.82
N ARG A 89 -8.04 -2.17 -19.52
CA ARG A 89 -6.90 -2.13 -18.61
C ARG A 89 -6.36 -3.53 -18.48
N GLN A 90 -5.07 -3.67 -18.65
CA GLN A 90 -4.36 -4.89 -18.30
C GLN A 90 -4.09 -4.87 -16.80
N VAL A 91 -4.23 -6.04 -16.18
CA VAL A 91 -4.04 -6.23 -14.74
C VAL A 91 -2.76 -7.03 -14.55
N PHE A 92 -1.85 -6.49 -13.76
CA PHE A 92 -0.56 -7.12 -13.46
C PHE A 92 -0.50 -7.42 -11.97
N SER A 93 -0.18 -8.66 -11.61
CA SER A 93 0.23 -8.98 -10.24
C SER A 93 1.65 -8.46 -10.04
N VAL A 94 1.85 -7.60 -9.04
CA VAL A 94 3.13 -6.95 -8.79
C VAL A 94 3.53 -7.03 -7.33
N ALA A 95 4.84 -7.09 -7.11
CA ALA A 95 5.46 -6.82 -5.83
C ALA A 95 6.15 -5.45 -5.87
N VAL A 96 5.94 -4.65 -4.83
CA VAL A 96 6.55 -3.33 -4.63
C VAL A 96 7.34 -3.37 -3.33
N ILE A 97 8.64 -3.16 -3.41
CA ILE A 97 9.48 -3.04 -2.21
C ILE A 97 9.65 -1.57 -1.88
N MET A 98 9.37 -1.24 -0.65
CA MET A 98 9.51 0.09 -0.07
C MET A 98 10.40 0.01 1.17
N PRO A 99 10.91 1.13 1.69
CA PRO A 99 11.64 1.11 2.95
C PRO A 99 10.80 0.46 4.06
N ASN A 100 11.30 -0.66 4.61
CA ASN A 100 10.68 -1.45 5.67
C ASN A 100 9.33 -2.11 5.34
N PHE A 101 8.86 -2.06 4.07
CA PHE A 101 7.61 -2.69 3.65
C PHE A 101 7.73 -3.43 2.34
N GLU A 102 6.99 -4.52 2.26
CA GLU A 102 6.77 -5.32 1.05
C GLU A 102 5.28 -5.30 0.73
N LEU A 103 4.92 -4.80 -0.45
CA LEU A 103 3.54 -4.74 -0.92
C LEU A 103 3.36 -5.72 -2.08
N VAL A 104 2.26 -6.46 -2.06
CA VAL A 104 1.82 -7.31 -3.18
C VAL A 104 0.38 -6.95 -3.51
N GLY A 105 0.04 -6.90 -4.79
CA GLY A 105 -1.31 -6.60 -5.24
C GLY A 105 -1.40 -6.47 -6.76
N TYR A 106 -2.51 -5.91 -7.23
CA TYR A 106 -2.77 -5.77 -8.67
C TYR A 106 -2.67 -4.33 -9.12
N LEU A 107 -1.86 -4.11 -10.15
CA LEU A 107 -1.70 -2.82 -10.83
C LEU A 107 -2.50 -2.83 -12.14
N HIS A 108 -3.28 -1.76 -12.36
CA HIS A 108 -4.10 -1.60 -13.56
C HIS A 108 -3.44 -0.60 -14.52
N LEU A 109 -3.02 -1.07 -15.70
CA LEU A 109 -2.37 -0.27 -16.72
C LEU A 109 -3.20 -0.25 -18.02
N THR A 110 -3.08 0.83 -18.78
CA THR A 110 -3.78 1.00 -20.07
C THR A 110 -3.01 0.38 -21.24
N GLU A 111 -1.71 0.18 -21.08
CA GLU A 111 -0.81 -0.31 -22.13
C GLU A 111 0.08 -1.43 -21.63
N LYS A 112 0.46 -2.32 -22.55
CA LYS A 112 1.40 -3.43 -22.29
C LYS A 112 2.85 -2.92 -22.44
N LEU A 113 3.20 -1.90 -21.67
CA LEU A 113 4.57 -1.40 -21.58
C LEU A 113 5.22 -1.94 -20.29
N GLU A 114 6.54 -1.89 -20.25
CA GLU A 114 7.29 -2.22 -19.04
C GLU A 114 6.73 -1.41 -17.86
N ILE A 115 6.31 -2.10 -16.81
CA ILE A 115 5.64 -1.54 -15.62
C ILE A 115 6.40 -0.31 -15.09
N HIS A 116 7.72 -0.40 -15.02
CA HIS A 116 8.57 0.67 -14.54
C HIS A 116 8.48 1.94 -15.41
N ARG A 117 8.48 1.81 -16.72
CA ARG A 117 8.33 2.95 -17.65
C ARG A 117 6.98 3.63 -17.51
N VAL A 118 5.91 2.85 -17.41
CA VAL A 118 4.56 3.39 -17.24
C VAL A 118 4.45 4.17 -15.94
N LEU A 119 5.02 3.67 -14.85
CA LEU A 119 5.00 4.37 -13.57
C LEU A 119 5.80 5.67 -13.60
N LEU A 120 6.97 5.68 -14.22
CA LEU A 120 7.80 6.88 -14.32
C LEU A 120 7.12 7.97 -15.17
N SER A 121 6.40 7.60 -16.23
CA SER A 121 5.72 8.55 -17.11
C SER A 121 4.44 9.15 -16.50
N ARG A 122 3.86 8.53 -15.46
CA ARG A 122 2.66 9.04 -14.81
C ARG A 122 2.95 10.32 -14.01
N PRO A 123 2.08 11.34 -14.10
CA PRO A 123 2.20 12.53 -13.26
C PRO A 123 1.88 12.25 -11.79
N ASP A 124 1.14 11.19 -11.51
CA ASP A 124 0.70 10.81 -10.18
C ASP A 124 1.84 10.26 -9.35
N ASP A 125 1.95 10.70 -8.09
CA ASP A 125 2.92 10.20 -7.12
C ASP A 125 2.39 8.99 -6.36
N PHE A 126 1.08 9.01 -6.06
CA PHE A 126 0.39 7.92 -5.35
C PHE A 126 -0.39 7.04 -6.32
N ILE A 127 0.06 5.81 -6.44
CA ILE A 127 -0.48 4.82 -7.39
C ILE A 127 -1.34 3.81 -6.64
N PRO A 128 -2.61 3.60 -7.05
CA PRO A 128 -3.47 2.61 -6.42
C PRO A 128 -3.05 1.19 -6.81
N LEU A 129 -2.94 0.33 -5.81
CA LEU A 129 -2.74 -1.09 -5.90
C LEU A 129 -3.98 -1.77 -5.33
N THR A 130 -4.67 -2.61 -6.11
CA THR A 130 -5.90 -3.27 -5.68
C THR A 130 -5.61 -4.65 -5.11
N GLU A 131 -6.53 -5.17 -4.25
CA GLU A 131 -6.38 -6.44 -3.52
C GLU A 131 -4.98 -6.52 -2.89
N ALA A 132 -4.58 -5.45 -2.21
CA ALA A 132 -3.21 -5.25 -1.80
C ALA A 132 -2.96 -5.74 -0.37
N THR A 133 -1.81 -6.38 -0.20
CA THR A 133 -1.26 -6.75 1.11
C THR A 133 0.08 -6.07 1.30
N ALA A 134 0.27 -5.41 2.44
CA ALA A 134 1.53 -4.81 2.87
C ALA A 134 2.04 -5.51 4.13
N VAL A 135 3.30 -5.90 4.12
CA VAL A 135 3.99 -6.55 5.25
C VAL A 135 5.11 -5.65 5.73
N TYR A 136 5.18 -5.40 7.04
CA TYR A 136 6.29 -4.67 7.65
C TYR A 136 7.47 -5.59 7.87
N SER A 137 8.54 -5.42 7.08
CA SER A 137 9.68 -6.35 7.03
C SER A 137 10.42 -6.53 8.37
N LEU A 138 10.44 -5.49 9.22
CA LEU A 138 11.08 -5.56 10.53
C LEU A 138 10.24 -6.31 11.59
N TYR A 139 8.93 -6.46 11.34
CA TYR A 139 8.03 -7.21 12.19
C TYR A 139 6.83 -7.74 11.37
N PRO A 140 6.97 -8.91 10.71
CA PRO A 140 5.98 -9.44 9.76
C PRO A 140 4.59 -9.70 10.34
N ALA A 141 4.45 -9.76 11.68
CA ALA A 141 3.14 -9.80 12.33
C ALA A 141 2.29 -8.54 12.04
N VAL A 142 2.92 -7.43 11.63
CA VAL A 142 2.23 -6.25 11.09
C VAL A 142 2.02 -6.48 9.59
N THR A 143 0.89 -7.08 9.29
CA THR A 143 0.40 -7.33 7.92
C THR A 143 -0.93 -6.62 7.74
N ILE A 144 -1.06 -5.92 6.62
CA ILE A 144 -2.21 -5.08 6.28
C ILE A 144 -2.75 -5.56 4.94
N SER A 145 -4.00 -6.01 4.88
CA SER A 145 -4.67 -6.35 3.62
C SER A 145 -5.86 -5.43 3.41
N ARG A 146 -5.95 -4.83 2.23
CA ARG A 146 -6.98 -3.86 1.84
C ARG A 146 -7.39 -4.04 0.38
N SER A 147 -8.62 -3.69 0.08
CA SER A 147 -9.13 -3.66 -1.30
C SER A 147 -8.33 -2.71 -2.19
N THR A 148 -7.81 -1.61 -1.59
CA THR A 148 -6.94 -0.67 -2.31
C THR A 148 -5.96 -0.02 -1.33
N ILE A 149 -4.69 0.00 -1.72
CA ILE A 149 -3.61 0.76 -1.08
C ILE A 149 -3.03 1.73 -2.11
N ALA A 150 -2.90 3.00 -1.79
CA ALA A 150 -2.20 3.98 -2.62
C ALA A 150 -0.74 4.07 -2.17
N PHE A 151 0.20 3.55 -2.96
CA PHE A 151 1.63 3.64 -2.64
C PHE A 151 2.29 4.82 -3.34
N ASN A 152 3.28 5.42 -2.70
CA ASN A 152 4.06 6.53 -3.23
C ASN A 152 5.20 5.99 -4.11
N LYS A 153 5.08 6.16 -5.43
CA LYS A 153 6.09 5.67 -6.39
C LYS A 153 7.48 6.28 -6.17
N ASN A 154 7.54 7.51 -5.64
CA ASN A 154 8.81 8.19 -5.37
C ASN A 154 9.55 7.62 -4.14
N ARG A 155 8.91 6.71 -3.40
CA ARG A 155 9.45 6.03 -2.22
C ARG A 155 9.67 4.54 -2.45
N MET A 156 9.30 4.00 -3.61
CA MET A 156 9.58 2.62 -3.93
C MET A 156 11.08 2.40 -4.20
N ILE A 157 11.59 1.27 -3.74
CA ILE A 157 12.95 0.80 -3.99
C ILE A 157 12.96 0.03 -5.31
N LEU A 158 11.97 -0.87 -5.50
CA LEU A 158 11.79 -1.63 -6.72
C LEU A 158 10.32 -2.02 -6.91
N ILE A 159 9.97 -2.35 -8.14
CA ILE A 159 8.70 -2.96 -8.52
C ILE A 159 8.95 -3.99 -9.61
N GLY A 160 8.23 -5.10 -9.57
CA GLY A 160 8.28 -6.16 -10.58
C GLY A 160 7.00 -6.97 -10.63
N GLU A 161 6.86 -7.76 -11.70
CA GLU A 161 5.78 -8.74 -11.78
C GLU A 161 5.97 -9.81 -10.70
N HIS A 162 4.87 -10.18 -10.06
CA HIS A 162 4.86 -11.18 -9.00
C HIS A 162 4.08 -12.41 -9.49
N ASN A 163 4.79 -13.55 -9.63
CA ASN A 163 4.20 -14.82 -9.97
C ASN A 163 3.76 -15.54 -8.68
N SER A 164 2.48 -15.47 -8.36
CA SER A 164 1.90 -16.12 -7.17
C SER A 164 2.05 -17.67 -7.16
N ALA A 165 2.42 -18.28 -8.30
CA ALA A 165 2.55 -19.71 -8.43
C ALA A 165 3.85 -20.30 -7.85
N GLU A 166 4.85 -19.48 -7.57
CA GLU A 166 6.16 -19.90 -7.04
C GLU A 166 6.44 -19.27 -5.67
N SER A 167 5.56 -19.50 -4.70
CA SER A 167 5.91 -19.22 -3.31
C SER A 167 6.86 -20.33 -2.82
N PRO A 168 8.12 -20.04 -2.48
CA PRO A 168 9.08 -21.06 -2.00
C PRO A 168 8.65 -21.74 -0.69
N LEU A 169 7.56 -21.30 -0.07
CA LEU A 169 6.98 -21.92 1.12
C LEU A 169 6.18 -23.21 0.83
N ASN A 170 5.96 -23.58 -0.43
CA ASN A 170 5.26 -24.83 -0.81
C ASN A 170 6.20 -25.96 -1.25
N ALA A 171 7.52 -25.77 -1.19
CA ALA A 171 8.48 -26.86 -1.30
C ALA A 171 8.58 -27.60 0.04
N GLN A 172 7.50 -28.20 0.51
CA GLN A 172 7.59 -29.26 1.51
C GLN A 172 8.24 -30.46 0.85
N GLU A 173 9.49 -30.72 1.25
CA GLU A 173 10.20 -31.96 0.98
C GLU A 173 9.30 -33.15 1.31
N GLY A 174 8.92 -33.91 0.28
CA GLY A 174 8.27 -35.21 0.47
C GLY A 174 9.21 -36.13 1.27
N PRO A 175 8.67 -37.03 2.10
CA PRO A 175 9.51 -37.90 2.91
C PRO A 175 10.42 -38.76 2.02
N PRO A 176 11.66 -39.03 2.44
CA PRO A 176 12.61 -39.83 1.68
C PRO A 176 12.04 -41.25 1.45
N LYS A 177 12.06 -41.72 0.19
CA LYS A 177 11.67 -43.09 -0.16
C LYS A 177 12.59 -44.07 0.58
N PRO A 178 12.05 -45.14 1.17
CA PRO A 178 12.87 -46.19 1.78
C PRO A 178 13.69 -46.90 0.71
N THR A 179 14.99 -46.95 0.94
CA THR A 179 15.95 -47.72 0.14
C THR A 179 15.67 -49.19 0.40
N GLU A 180 15.18 -49.91 -0.61
CA GLU A 180 15.15 -51.37 -0.59
C GLU A 180 16.58 -51.89 -0.63
N ALA A 181 16.97 -52.58 0.46
CA ALA A 181 18.19 -53.34 0.53
C ALA A 181 17.96 -54.71 -0.13
N SER A 182 18.80 -55.06 -1.10
CA SER A 182 18.99 -56.42 -1.62
C SER A 182 20.19 -57.06 -0.95
#